data_73ebaee854ec8bad82f760936287c7cb
#
_entry.id   73ebaee854ec8bad82f760936287c7cb
#
_cell.length_a   1.000
_cell.length_b   1.000
_cell.length_c   1.000
_cell.angle_alpha   90.00
_cell.angle_beta   90.00
_cell.angle_gamma   90.00
#
_symmetry.space_group_name_H-M   'P 1'
#
loop_
_entity.id
_entity.type
_entity.pdbx_description
1 polymer ?
#
loop_
_entity_poly.entity_id
_entity_poly.type
_entity_poly.pdbx_seq_one_letter_code
_entity_poly.pdbx_strand_id
1 'polypeptide(L)'
;MTAFHTIAVPHEDILAGRLTLDVFAADLWEVHKGRAPDEYLDPVRFFQKTYQTEGLANLLAVVEKRLQGAGGDPVIQVQTPFGGGKTHALIAMYHKAAEWDARRAVVVGTPMAPTDTIWGLFAEQLTGSRAGFEGLTAPGREALRDLLSAHQPLLILMDEVLEYATKAAGVPVGSSTLAAQTLAFLQELTEAVATLDRTCLVVTLPSSVLEHYDEGAERLFRQLQKVAGRVEKIYTP
;
A
#
# COMPACT_ATOMS: atom_id res chain seq x y z
N MET A 1 39.58 -8.43 -21.06
CA MET A 1 38.52 -8.08 -20.09
C MET A 1 38.26 -6.59 -20.22
N THR A 2 37.01 -6.21 -20.57
CA THR A 2 36.61 -4.79 -20.59
C THR A 2 36.53 -4.28 -19.16
N ALA A 3 37.15 -3.15 -18.85
CA ALA A 3 37.15 -2.61 -17.49
C ALA A 3 35.73 -2.19 -17.10
N PHE A 4 35.30 -2.45 -15.86
CA PHE A 4 33.93 -2.20 -15.37
C PHE A 4 33.45 -0.77 -15.64
N HIS A 5 34.32 0.23 -15.46
CA HIS A 5 33.99 1.65 -15.70
C HIS A 5 33.71 2.00 -17.17
N THR A 6 33.96 1.08 -18.12
CA THR A 6 33.62 1.29 -19.54
C THR A 6 32.27 0.72 -19.93
N ILE A 7 31.66 -0.08 -19.06
CA ILE A 7 30.34 -0.72 -19.26
C ILE A 7 29.28 -0.24 -18.25
N ALA A 8 29.67 0.35 -17.13
CA ALA A 8 28.76 0.90 -16.14
C ALA A 8 29.10 2.39 -15.92
N VAL A 9 28.20 3.27 -16.33
CA VAL A 9 28.31 4.71 -16.09
C VAL A 9 27.35 5.09 -14.96
N PRO A 10 27.82 5.75 -13.89
CA PRO A 10 26.92 6.25 -12.86
C PRO A 10 25.87 7.22 -13.43
N HIS A 11 24.69 7.30 -12.82
CA HIS A 11 23.70 8.29 -13.20
C HIS A 11 24.25 9.73 -13.08
N GLU A 12 23.75 10.65 -13.90
CA GLU A 12 24.24 12.03 -13.98
C GLU A 12 24.18 12.77 -12.63
N ASP A 13 23.20 12.49 -11.79
CA ASP A 13 23.07 13.06 -10.45
C ASP A 13 24.20 12.62 -9.49
N ILE A 14 24.67 11.36 -9.63
CA ILE A 14 25.84 10.86 -8.91
C ILE A 14 27.11 11.61 -9.37
N LEU A 15 27.26 11.73 -10.69
CA LEU A 15 28.40 12.43 -11.28
C LEU A 15 28.39 13.93 -10.94
N ALA A 16 27.20 14.52 -10.77
CA ALA A 16 27.03 15.92 -10.39
C ALA A 16 27.08 16.16 -8.87
N GLY A 17 27.31 15.13 -8.05
CA GLY A 17 27.35 15.25 -6.59
C GLY A 17 26.00 15.63 -5.95
N ARG A 18 24.87 15.40 -6.62
CA ARG A 18 23.54 15.77 -6.16
C ARG A 18 22.82 14.69 -5.34
N LEU A 19 23.53 13.64 -4.96
CA LEU A 19 23.01 12.60 -4.07
C LEU A 19 22.82 13.16 -2.67
N THR A 20 21.55 13.41 -2.31
CA THR A 20 21.15 13.70 -0.93
C THR A 20 20.59 12.44 -0.29
N LEU A 21 20.67 12.32 1.04
CA LEU A 21 20.14 11.17 1.78
C LEU A 21 18.61 11.02 1.59
N ASP A 22 17.91 12.12 1.30
CA ASP A 22 16.47 12.14 1.06
C ASP A 22 16.05 11.34 -0.19
N VAL A 23 16.96 11.15 -1.14
CA VAL A 23 16.73 10.33 -2.36
C VAL A 23 16.56 8.84 -2.02
N PHE A 24 16.96 8.40 -0.84
CA PHE A 24 16.85 7.00 -0.42
C PHE A 24 15.61 6.70 0.43
N ALA A 25 14.84 7.72 0.81
CA ALA A 25 13.62 7.57 1.60
C ALA A 25 12.39 7.46 0.68
N ALA A 26 12.06 6.26 0.24
CA ALA A 26 10.83 6.01 -0.49
C ALA A 26 9.63 6.25 0.43
N ASP A 27 8.76 7.19 0.05
CA ASP A 27 7.54 7.54 0.78
C ASP A 27 6.34 7.57 -0.17
N LEU A 28 5.47 6.56 -0.06
CA LEU A 28 4.29 6.41 -0.91
C LEU A 28 3.28 7.56 -0.72
N TRP A 29 3.17 8.10 0.52
CA TRP A 29 2.25 9.21 0.78
C TRP A 29 2.72 10.50 0.12
N GLU A 30 4.01 10.80 0.20
CA GLU A 30 4.57 11.98 -0.47
C GLU A 30 4.48 11.87 -2.00
N VAL A 31 4.64 10.66 -2.57
CA VAL A 31 4.39 10.40 -3.99
C VAL A 31 2.91 10.66 -4.33
N HIS A 32 1.99 10.13 -3.54
CA HIS A 32 0.54 10.30 -3.76
C HIS A 32 0.11 11.77 -3.66
N LYS A 33 0.74 12.54 -2.78
CA LYS A 33 0.48 13.99 -2.63
C LYS A 33 1.24 14.87 -3.61
N GLY A 34 2.09 14.32 -4.47
CA GLY A 34 2.90 15.07 -5.45
C GLY A 34 4.00 15.92 -4.80
N ARG A 35 4.53 15.52 -3.64
CA ARG A 35 5.53 16.25 -2.85
C ARG A 35 6.85 15.50 -2.70
N ALA A 36 6.94 14.29 -3.21
CA ALA A 36 8.18 13.51 -3.18
C ALA A 36 9.24 14.12 -4.12
N PRO A 37 10.53 13.75 -3.97
CA PRO A 37 11.56 14.10 -4.93
C PRO A 37 11.22 13.61 -6.36
N ASP A 38 11.74 14.31 -7.37
CA ASP A 38 11.48 14.01 -8.79
C ASP A 38 11.79 12.56 -9.17
N GLU A 39 12.76 11.92 -8.51
CA GLU A 39 13.11 10.51 -8.70
C GLU A 39 11.95 9.57 -8.39
N TYR A 40 11.05 9.97 -7.49
CA TYR A 40 9.88 9.20 -7.11
C TYR A 40 8.59 9.71 -7.76
N LEU A 41 8.52 10.99 -8.18
CA LEU A 41 7.34 11.57 -8.84
C LEU A 41 7.28 11.25 -10.33
N ASP A 42 8.42 11.28 -11.02
CA ASP A 42 8.49 11.02 -12.45
C ASP A 42 8.61 9.49 -12.69
N PRO A 43 7.59 8.83 -13.28
CA PRO A 43 7.61 7.40 -13.51
C PRO A 43 8.78 6.96 -14.41
N VAL A 44 9.20 7.78 -15.38
CA VAL A 44 10.32 7.44 -16.25
C VAL A 44 11.62 7.38 -15.45
N ARG A 45 11.88 8.43 -14.66
CA ARG A 45 13.07 8.47 -13.79
C ARG A 45 13.05 7.38 -12.73
N PHE A 46 11.89 7.14 -12.13
CA PHE A 46 11.72 6.08 -11.15
C PHE A 46 12.10 4.72 -11.72
N PHE A 47 11.57 4.33 -12.88
CA PHE A 47 11.88 3.04 -13.49
C PHE A 47 13.30 2.97 -14.08
N GLN A 48 13.91 4.07 -14.49
CA GLN A 48 15.32 4.10 -14.89
C GLN A 48 16.28 3.80 -13.72
N LYS A 49 15.89 4.16 -12.49
CA LYS A 49 16.67 3.93 -11.27
C LYS A 49 16.25 2.67 -10.50
N THR A 50 15.18 2.02 -10.92
CA THR A 50 14.66 0.81 -10.29
C THR A 50 15.22 -0.42 -10.97
N TYR A 51 16.01 -1.21 -10.24
CA TYR A 51 16.36 -2.54 -10.73
C TYR A 51 15.13 -3.44 -10.62
N GLN A 52 14.64 -3.89 -11.77
CA GLN A 52 13.49 -4.78 -11.83
C GLN A 52 13.90 -6.21 -11.50
N THR A 53 13.76 -6.58 -10.23
CA THR A 53 13.96 -7.96 -9.79
C THR A 53 12.90 -8.88 -10.39
N GLU A 54 13.16 -10.18 -10.43
CA GLU A 54 12.17 -11.18 -10.84
C GLU A 54 10.92 -11.13 -9.94
N GLY A 55 11.10 -10.93 -8.62
CA GLY A 55 10.01 -10.78 -7.66
C GLY A 55 9.13 -9.57 -7.95
N LEU A 56 9.73 -8.40 -8.23
CA LEU A 56 8.98 -7.20 -8.60
C LEU A 56 8.25 -7.37 -9.93
N ALA A 57 8.90 -7.97 -10.94
CA ALA A 57 8.27 -8.23 -12.23
C ALA A 57 7.04 -9.14 -12.09
N ASN A 58 7.15 -10.23 -11.33
CA ASN A 58 6.05 -11.13 -11.04
C ASN A 58 4.91 -10.44 -10.31
N LEU A 59 5.23 -9.61 -9.31
CA LEU A 59 4.25 -8.86 -8.53
C LEU A 59 3.46 -7.90 -9.43
N LEU A 60 4.14 -7.12 -10.28
CA LEU A 60 3.50 -6.23 -11.25
C LEU A 60 2.59 -6.98 -12.21
N ALA A 61 3.04 -8.12 -12.74
CA ALA A 61 2.25 -8.94 -13.67
C ALA A 61 0.98 -9.52 -13.03
N VAL A 62 1.04 -9.94 -11.77
CA VAL A 62 -0.13 -10.46 -11.04
C VAL A 62 -1.16 -9.36 -10.78
N VAL A 63 -0.70 -8.16 -10.37
CA VAL A 63 -1.58 -7.00 -10.16
C VAL A 63 -2.23 -6.56 -11.46
N GLU A 64 -1.45 -6.42 -12.54
CA GLU A 64 -1.97 -6.10 -13.88
C GLU A 64 -3.06 -7.08 -14.31
N LYS A 65 -2.77 -8.38 -14.25
CA LYS A 65 -3.71 -9.45 -14.62
C LYS A 65 -5.03 -9.32 -13.86
N ARG A 66 -4.97 -9.02 -12.55
CA ARG A 66 -6.15 -8.82 -11.71
C ARG A 66 -6.95 -7.60 -12.14
N LEU A 67 -6.31 -6.47 -12.36
CA LEU A 67 -6.97 -5.23 -12.77
C LEU A 67 -7.60 -5.32 -14.16
N GLN A 68 -7.04 -6.14 -15.04
CA GLN A 68 -7.60 -6.43 -16.37
C GLN A 68 -8.77 -7.42 -16.33
N GLY A 69 -9.12 -8.01 -15.17
CA GLY A 69 -10.17 -9.01 -15.05
C GLY A 69 -9.81 -10.38 -15.61
N ALA A 70 -8.52 -10.64 -15.80
CA ALA A 70 -8.00 -11.92 -16.33
C ALA A 70 -7.72 -12.96 -15.21
N GLY A 71 -8.30 -12.74 -14.00
CA GLY A 71 -8.03 -13.53 -12.80
C GLY A 71 -6.83 -12.99 -12.03
N GLY A 72 -6.30 -13.76 -11.11
CA GLY A 72 -5.21 -13.36 -10.20
C GLY A 72 -5.71 -13.11 -8.78
N ASP A 73 -4.77 -12.87 -7.88
CA ASP A 73 -5.05 -12.74 -6.46
C ASP A 73 -5.70 -11.38 -6.15
N PRO A 74 -6.86 -11.35 -5.49
CA PRO A 74 -7.55 -10.11 -5.14
C PRO A 74 -6.85 -9.33 -4.04
N VAL A 75 -6.19 -10.04 -3.12
CA VAL A 75 -5.46 -9.48 -1.99
C VAL A 75 -4.03 -10.01 -2.02
N ILE A 76 -3.08 -9.11 -2.00
CA ILE A 76 -1.64 -9.42 -2.05
C ILE A 76 -0.98 -8.85 -0.81
N GLN A 77 -0.26 -9.68 -0.08
CA GLN A 77 0.56 -9.26 1.03
C GLN A 77 2.03 -9.19 0.61
N VAL A 78 2.64 -8.04 0.76
CA VAL A 78 4.07 -7.86 0.52
C VAL A 78 4.80 -7.93 1.86
N GLN A 79 5.61 -8.97 2.04
CA GLN A 79 6.42 -9.19 3.24
C GLN A 79 7.90 -9.27 2.87
N THR A 80 8.72 -8.44 3.50
CA THR A 80 10.18 -8.52 3.40
C THR A 80 10.79 -8.09 4.74
N PRO A 81 12.03 -8.46 5.03
CA PRO A 81 12.78 -7.83 6.12
C PRO A 81 12.82 -6.30 5.97
N PHE A 82 13.19 -5.60 7.04
CA PHE A 82 13.39 -4.15 7.00
C PHE A 82 14.35 -3.76 5.85
N GLY A 83 14.02 -2.70 5.13
CA GLY A 83 14.80 -2.28 3.95
C GLY A 83 14.61 -3.12 2.69
N GLY A 84 13.74 -4.12 2.70
CA GLY A 84 13.52 -5.05 1.57
C GLY A 84 12.64 -4.52 0.44
N GLY A 85 12.49 -3.20 0.26
CA GLY A 85 11.85 -2.60 -0.92
C GLY A 85 10.32 -2.61 -0.93
N LYS A 86 9.62 -2.86 0.20
CA LYS A 86 8.15 -2.88 0.26
C LYS A 86 7.51 -1.61 -0.29
N THR A 87 7.84 -0.46 0.28
CA THR A 87 7.32 0.85 -0.16
C THR A 87 7.71 1.14 -1.61
N HIS A 88 8.93 0.78 -2.01
CA HIS A 88 9.39 0.94 -3.40
C HIS A 88 8.55 0.11 -4.38
N ALA A 89 8.19 -1.12 -4.03
CA ALA A 89 7.29 -1.96 -4.83
C ALA A 89 5.88 -1.35 -4.94
N LEU A 90 5.34 -0.75 -3.86
CA LEU A 90 4.07 -0.03 -3.91
C LEU A 90 4.14 1.20 -4.82
N ILE A 91 5.25 1.96 -4.80
CA ILE A 91 5.46 3.10 -5.70
C ILE A 91 5.54 2.63 -7.17
N ALA A 92 6.19 1.50 -7.44
CA ALA A 92 6.20 0.92 -8.78
C ALA A 92 4.78 0.62 -9.28
N MET A 93 3.94 -0.01 -8.45
CA MET A 93 2.53 -0.28 -8.78
C MET A 93 1.72 1.02 -8.91
N TYR A 94 1.98 2.02 -8.06
CA TYR A 94 1.35 3.32 -8.13
C TYR A 94 1.55 4.00 -9.50
N HIS A 95 2.76 3.94 -10.05
CA HIS A 95 3.05 4.47 -11.37
C HIS A 95 2.44 3.61 -12.48
N LYS A 96 2.54 2.29 -12.37
CA LYS A 96 1.97 1.36 -13.35
C LYS A 96 0.45 1.41 -13.44
N ALA A 97 -0.25 1.85 -12.39
CA ALA A 97 -1.69 1.96 -12.39
C ALA A 97 -2.24 2.82 -13.54
N ALA A 98 -1.50 3.87 -13.97
CA ALA A 98 -1.89 4.68 -15.13
C ALA A 98 -1.82 3.90 -16.46
N GLU A 99 -0.82 3.02 -16.63
CA GLU A 99 -0.71 2.14 -17.80
C GLU A 99 -1.81 1.07 -17.82
N TRP A 100 -2.28 0.66 -16.64
CA TRP A 100 -3.36 -0.32 -16.47
C TRP A 100 -4.77 0.29 -16.50
N ASP A 101 -4.89 1.61 -16.77
CA ASP A 101 -6.14 2.36 -16.70
C ASP A 101 -6.88 2.18 -15.36
N ALA A 102 -6.14 2.07 -14.27
CA ALA A 102 -6.65 1.79 -12.95
C ALA A 102 -6.67 3.04 -12.05
N ARG A 103 -7.79 3.25 -11.36
CA ARG A 103 -7.88 4.20 -10.25
C ARG A 103 -7.03 3.72 -9.08
N ARG A 104 -6.60 4.65 -8.24
CA ARG A 104 -5.76 4.37 -7.07
C ARG A 104 -6.43 4.86 -5.80
N ALA A 105 -6.40 4.04 -4.75
CA ALA A 105 -6.66 4.44 -3.39
C ALA A 105 -5.43 4.11 -2.54
N VAL A 106 -4.89 5.10 -1.83
CA VAL A 106 -3.62 4.99 -1.11
C VAL A 106 -3.84 5.26 0.37
N VAL A 107 -3.36 4.36 1.22
CA VAL A 107 -3.33 4.52 2.66
C VAL A 107 -1.91 4.26 3.16
N VAL A 108 -1.36 5.21 3.89
CA VAL A 108 -0.10 5.04 4.62
C VAL A 108 -0.36 5.33 6.09
N GLY A 109 -0.02 4.40 6.96
CA GLY A 109 -0.37 4.48 8.38
C GLY A 109 0.40 5.53 9.17
N THR A 110 1.65 5.78 8.80
CA THR A 110 2.53 6.70 9.51
C THR A 110 2.02 8.14 9.55
N PRO A 111 1.57 8.78 8.44
CA PRO A 111 1.05 10.16 8.47
C PRO A 111 -0.38 10.28 9.01
N MET A 112 -1.12 9.18 9.20
CA MET A 112 -2.50 9.23 9.69
C MET A 112 -2.56 9.69 11.14
N ALA A 113 -3.53 10.57 11.44
CA ALA A 113 -3.87 10.92 12.82
C ALA A 113 -4.59 9.75 13.51
N PRO A 114 -4.51 9.64 14.85
CA PRO A 114 -5.17 8.55 15.58
C PRO A 114 -6.69 8.45 15.35
N THR A 115 -7.34 9.58 15.02
CA THR A 115 -8.79 9.69 14.78
C THR A 115 -9.19 9.64 13.33
N ASP A 116 -8.23 9.53 12.39
CA ASP A 116 -8.55 9.30 10.98
C ASP A 116 -9.16 7.92 10.78
N THR A 117 -9.94 7.76 9.73
CA THR A 117 -10.51 6.46 9.37
C THR A 117 -10.11 6.07 7.95
N ILE A 118 -9.71 4.82 7.75
CA ILE A 118 -9.31 4.32 6.44
C ILE A 118 -10.48 4.41 5.46
N TRP A 119 -11.69 4.10 5.90
CA TRP A 119 -12.90 4.18 5.05
C TRP A 119 -13.25 5.60 4.65
N GLY A 120 -13.09 6.58 5.56
CA GLY A 120 -13.26 7.99 5.23
C GLY A 120 -12.24 8.47 4.20
N LEU A 121 -10.98 8.04 4.31
CA LEU A 121 -9.94 8.33 3.31
C LEU A 121 -10.25 7.70 1.95
N PHE A 122 -10.77 6.48 1.90
CA PHE A 122 -11.17 5.84 0.65
C PHE A 122 -12.31 6.59 -0.02
N ALA A 123 -13.37 6.91 0.72
CA ALA A 123 -14.49 7.67 0.18
C ALA A 123 -14.02 9.01 -0.39
N GLU A 124 -13.20 9.74 0.36
CA GLU A 124 -12.66 11.03 -0.08
C GLU A 124 -11.80 10.92 -1.35
N GLN A 125 -10.91 9.92 -1.43
CA GLN A 125 -10.05 9.72 -2.61
C GLN A 125 -10.85 9.28 -3.85
N LEU A 126 -11.88 8.47 -3.69
CA LEU A 126 -12.63 7.91 -4.80
C LEU A 126 -13.78 8.80 -5.27
N THR A 127 -14.42 9.54 -4.35
CA THR A 127 -15.62 10.35 -4.65
C THR A 127 -15.43 11.85 -4.45
N GLY A 128 -14.33 12.29 -3.82
CA GLY A 128 -14.11 13.67 -3.39
C GLY A 128 -14.85 14.06 -2.10
N SER A 129 -15.54 13.11 -1.45
CA SER A 129 -16.34 13.36 -0.23
C SER A 129 -16.27 12.15 0.71
N ARG A 130 -16.44 12.39 2.02
CA ARG A 130 -16.58 11.33 3.02
C ARG A 130 -18.04 10.95 3.28
N ALA A 131 -19.00 11.51 2.52
CA ALA A 131 -20.43 11.27 2.72
C ALA A 131 -20.77 9.78 2.74
N GLY A 132 -21.46 9.33 3.79
CA GLY A 132 -21.78 7.92 4.03
C GLY A 132 -20.67 7.08 4.64
N PHE A 133 -19.47 7.64 4.83
CA PHE A 133 -18.28 7.01 5.43
C PHE A 133 -17.69 7.85 6.57
N GLU A 134 -18.51 8.70 7.16
CA GLU A 134 -18.16 9.49 8.33
C GLU A 134 -18.22 8.64 9.61
N GLY A 135 -17.60 9.16 10.66
CA GLY A 135 -17.63 8.55 11.98
C GLY A 135 -16.57 7.44 12.15
N LEU A 136 -16.49 6.96 13.41
CA LEU A 136 -15.44 6.06 13.85
C LEU A 136 -15.85 4.58 13.82
N THR A 137 -17.10 4.28 13.44
CA THR A 137 -17.60 2.91 13.28
C THR A 137 -17.36 2.44 11.84
N ALA A 138 -16.79 1.26 11.68
CA ALA A 138 -16.54 0.68 10.36
C ALA A 138 -17.84 0.52 9.56
N PRO A 139 -17.86 0.90 8.27
CA PRO A 139 -19.01 0.65 7.40
C PRO A 139 -19.21 -0.85 7.16
N GLY A 140 -20.43 -1.25 6.86
CA GLY A 140 -20.74 -2.61 6.47
C GLY A 140 -20.22 -2.95 5.06
N ARG A 141 -20.05 -4.25 4.79
CA ARG A 141 -19.52 -4.79 3.55
C ARG A 141 -20.23 -4.30 2.28
N GLU A 142 -21.56 -4.19 2.30
CA GLU A 142 -22.32 -3.78 1.11
C GLU A 142 -21.99 -2.34 0.70
N ALA A 143 -21.97 -1.39 1.65
CA ALA A 143 -21.61 -0.01 1.36
C ALA A 143 -20.19 0.10 0.81
N LEU A 144 -19.26 -0.68 1.38
CA LEU A 144 -17.89 -0.75 0.90
C LEU A 144 -17.80 -1.37 -0.50
N ARG A 145 -18.50 -2.48 -0.74
CA ARG A 145 -18.56 -3.14 -2.05
C ARG A 145 -19.13 -2.21 -3.13
N ASP A 146 -20.19 -1.46 -2.83
CA ASP A 146 -20.79 -0.50 -3.76
C ASP A 146 -19.80 0.62 -4.10
N LEU A 147 -19.11 1.17 -3.09
CA LEU A 147 -18.08 2.17 -3.30
C LEU A 147 -16.97 1.64 -4.22
N LEU A 148 -16.42 0.45 -3.94
CA LEU A 148 -15.31 -0.09 -4.71
C LEU A 148 -15.73 -0.50 -6.12
N SER A 149 -16.93 -1.11 -6.29
CA SER A 149 -17.44 -1.59 -7.58
C SER A 149 -17.64 -0.46 -8.59
N ALA A 150 -18.08 0.72 -8.11
CA ALA A 150 -18.28 1.90 -8.95
C ALA A 150 -16.96 2.51 -9.48
N HIS A 151 -15.80 2.07 -8.96
CA HIS A 151 -14.51 2.68 -9.26
C HIS A 151 -13.50 1.72 -9.90
N GLN A 152 -13.97 0.55 -10.38
CA GLN A 152 -13.11 -0.41 -11.09
C GLN A 152 -12.67 0.11 -12.48
N PRO A 153 -11.46 -0.23 -12.96
CA PRO A 153 -10.40 -0.98 -12.27
C PRO A 153 -9.81 -0.18 -11.11
N LEU A 154 -9.61 -0.83 -9.95
CA LEU A 154 -9.16 -0.15 -8.74
C LEU A 154 -7.98 -0.87 -8.10
N LEU A 155 -6.89 -0.14 -7.94
CA LEU A 155 -5.72 -0.55 -7.17
C LEU A 155 -5.73 0.13 -5.80
N ILE A 156 -5.76 -0.67 -4.75
CA ILE A 156 -5.69 -0.22 -3.36
C ILE A 156 -4.29 -0.54 -2.82
N LEU A 157 -3.55 0.48 -2.42
CA LEU A 157 -2.20 0.37 -1.87
C LEU A 157 -2.22 0.76 -0.40
N MET A 158 -1.81 -0.16 0.47
CA MET A 158 -1.74 0.08 1.91
C MET A 158 -0.33 -0.16 2.43
N ASP A 159 0.27 0.88 3.02
CA ASP A 159 1.58 0.80 3.67
C ASP A 159 1.48 1.14 5.16
N GLU A 160 2.28 0.49 5.99
CA GLU A 160 2.44 0.80 7.41
C GLU A 160 1.11 0.86 8.22
N VAL A 161 0.12 0.04 7.84
CA VAL A 161 -1.21 0.05 8.51
C VAL A 161 -1.11 -0.32 9.99
N LEU A 162 -0.11 -1.11 10.40
CA LEU A 162 0.13 -1.46 11.79
C LEU A 162 0.47 -0.23 12.64
N GLU A 163 1.24 0.72 12.10
CA GLU A 163 1.58 1.98 12.76
C GLU A 163 0.32 2.80 13.08
N TYR A 164 -0.58 2.92 12.09
CA TYR A 164 -1.87 3.57 12.32
C TYR A 164 -2.72 2.81 13.35
N ALA A 165 -2.83 1.47 13.23
CA ALA A 165 -3.64 0.67 14.15
C ALA A 165 -3.16 0.81 15.60
N THR A 166 -1.85 0.92 15.82
CA THR A 166 -1.26 1.17 17.14
C THR A 166 -1.68 2.53 17.72
N LYS A 167 -1.65 3.60 16.89
CA LYS A 167 -2.16 4.92 17.30
C LYS A 167 -3.66 4.91 17.60
N ALA A 168 -4.45 4.23 16.76
CA ALA A 168 -5.89 4.14 16.87
C ALA A 168 -6.37 3.27 18.05
N ALA A 169 -5.48 2.46 18.65
CA ALA A 169 -5.80 1.64 19.83
C ALA A 169 -6.20 2.47 21.06
N GLY A 170 -5.69 3.71 21.16
CA GLY A 170 -6.04 4.64 22.23
C GLY A 170 -7.35 5.40 22.02
N VAL A 171 -8.01 5.27 20.86
CA VAL A 171 -9.25 6.01 20.56
C VAL A 171 -10.48 5.15 20.87
N PRO A 172 -11.32 5.54 21.85
CA PRO A 172 -12.52 4.78 22.19
C PRO A 172 -13.61 4.94 21.15
N VAL A 173 -14.31 3.84 20.84
CA VAL A 173 -15.47 3.80 19.94
C VAL A 173 -16.54 2.93 20.58
N GLY A 174 -17.50 3.56 21.31
CA GLY A 174 -18.47 2.85 22.13
C GLY A 174 -17.78 1.97 23.19
N SER A 175 -18.04 0.69 23.19
CA SER A 175 -17.38 -0.30 24.07
C SER A 175 -16.10 -0.91 23.47
N SER A 176 -15.62 -0.37 22.35
CA SER A 176 -14.48 -0.87 21.57
C SER A 176 -13.44 0.23 21.34
N THR A 177 -12.49 0.01 20.42
CA THR A 177 -11.49 1.00 20.01
C THR A 177 -11.51 1.19 18.50
N LEU A 178 -10.96 2.31 18.01
CA LEU A 178 -10.84 2.56 16.58
C LEU A 178 -9.91 1.52 15.91
N ALA A 179 -8.90 1.01 16.60
CA ALA A 179 -8.10 -0.10 16.09
C ALA A 179 -8.93 -1.37 15.84
N ALA A 180 -9.84 -1.71 16.74
CA ALA A 180 -10.74 -2.86 16.55
C ALA A 180 -11.73 -2.62 15.38
N GLN A 181 -12.23 -1.39 15.22
CA GLN A 181 -13.03 -1.01 14.05
C GLN A 181 -12.21 -1.09 12.75
N THR A 182 -10.96 -0.68 12.79
CA THR A 182 -10.04 -0.79 11.64
C THR A 182 -9.81 -2.25 11.24
N LEU A 183 -9.64 -3.15 12.20
CA LEU A 183 -9.49 -4.58 11.91
C LEU A 183 -10.77 -5.18 11.31
N ALA A 184 -11.94 -4.81 11.83
CA ALA A 184 -13.23 -5.22 11.27
C ALA A 184 -13.37 -4.68 9.82
N PHE A 185 -13.04 -3.42 9.59
CA PHE A 185 -13.03 -2.82 8.26
C PHE A 185 -12.10 -3.56 7.29
N LEU A 186 -10.87 -3.87 7.70
CA LEU A 186 -9.92 -4.60 6.84
C LEU A 186 -10.42 -6.00 6.49
N GLN A 187 -11.12 -6.66 7.41
CA GLN A 187 -11.77 -7.93 7.11
C GLN A 187 -12.85 -7.77 6.04
N GLU A 188 -13.76 -6.82 6.22
CA GLU A 188 -14.82 -6.53 5.24
C GLU A 188 -14.23 -6.09 3.89
N LEU A 189 -13.14 -5.32 3.90
CA LEU A 189 -12.42 -4.89 2.71
C LEU A 189 -11.87 -6.07 1.92
N THR A 190 -11.16 -7.00 2.59
CA THR A 190 -10.59 -8.17 1.91
C THR A 190 -11.68 -9.06 1.31
N GLU A 191 -12.80 -9.25 2.02
CA GLU A 191 -13.95 -10.00 1.53
C GLU A 191 -14.64 -9.28 0.35
N ALA A 192 -14.82 -7.97 0.41
CA ALA A 192 -15.40 -7.18 -0.68
C ALA A 192 -14.53 -7.23 -1.94
N VAL A 193 -13.20 -7.00 -1.81
CA VAL A 193 -12.25 -7.05 -2.92
C VAL A 193 -12.23 -8.43 -3.59
N ALA A 194 -12.36 -9.51 -2.81
CA ALA A 194 -12.40 -10.87 -3.35
C ALA A 194 -13.61 -11.12 -4.28
N THR A 195 -14.69 -10.36 -4.12
CA THR A 195 -15.90 -10.47 -4.96
C THR A 195 -15.88 -9.58 -6.22
N LEU A 196 -14.85 -8.73 -6.38
CA LEU A 196 -14.75 -7.74 -7.45
C LEU A 196 -13.63 -8.13 -8.42
N ASP A 197 -13.96 -8.38 -9.68
CA ASP A 197 -13.00 -8.96 -10.66
C ASP A 197 -11.83 -8.06 -11.03
N ARG A 198 -12.02 -6.73 -10.98
CA ARG A 198 -11.02 -5.73 -11.41
C ARG A 198 -10.58 -4.82 -10.24
N THR A 199 -10.49 -5.41 -9.06
CA THR A 199 -9.99 -4.72 -7.86
C THR A 199 -8.87 -5.53 -7.24
N CYS A 200 -7.77 -4.87 -6.91
CA CYS A 200 -6.62 -5.48 -6.24
C CYS A 200 -6.25 -4.67 -5.00
N LEU A 201 -6.13 -5.35 -3.86
CA LEU A 201 -5.60 -4.80 -2.62
C LEU A 201 -4.17 -5.31 -2.42
N VAL A 202 -3.23 -4.40 -2.30
CA VAL A 202 -1.84 -4.71 -1.92
C VAL A 202 -1.54 -4.07 -0.58
N VAL A 203 -1.16 -4.88 0.39
CA VAL A 203 -0.84 -4.44 1.76
C VAL A 203 0.56 -4.86 2.15
N THR A 204 1.34 -3.96 2.73
CA THR A 204 2.63 -4.31 3.32
C THR A 204 2.46 -4.68 4.77
N LEU A 205 3.16 -5.74 5.19
CA LEU A 205 3.29 -6.09 6.58
C LEU A 205 4.76 -6.28 6.95
N PRO A 206 5.18 -5.96 8.19
CA PRO A 206 6.52 -6.31 8.65
C PRO A 206 6.70 -7.83 8.69
N SER A 207 7.91 -8.31 8.43
CA SER A 207 8.22 -9.75 8.46
C SER A 207 8.32 -10.32 9.86
N SER A 208 8.58 -9.49 10.86
CA SER A 208 8.66 -9.88 12.26
C SER A 208 8.28 -8.72 13.19
N VAL A 209 7.78 -9.08 14.37
CA VAL A 209 7.38 -8.14 15.44
C VAL A 209 8.60 -7.66 16.25
N LEU A 210 9.79 -8.18 15.97
CA LEU A 210 10.98 -8.05 16.85
C LEU A 210 11.57 -6.64 16.95
N GLU A 211 11.02 -5.64 16.25
CA GLU A 211 11.67 -4.35 16.13
C GLU A 211 10.96 -3.20 16.86
N HIS A 212 10.42 -3.35 18.06
CA HIS A 212 9.97 -2.24 18.92
C HIS A 212 8.46 -2.15 19.21
N TYR A 213 7.72 -3.23 19.15
CA TYR A 213 6.31 -3.21 19.50
C TYR A 213 6.06 -3.74 20.92
N ASP A 214 5.16 -3.11 21.64
CA ASP A 214 4.63 -3.63 22.90
C ASP A 214 3.69 -4.85 22.66
N GLU A 215 3.25 -5.50 23.74
CA GLU A 215 2.35 -6.65 23.65
C GLU A 215 1.02 -6.34 22.92
N GLY A 216 0.57 -5.07 22.97
CA GLY A 216 -0.64 -4.60 22.30
C GLY A 216 -0.46 -4.57 20.79
N ALA A 217 0.65 -4.03 20.32
CA ALA A 217 1.01 -3.97 18.91
C ALA A 217 1.28 -5.37 18.33
N GLU A 218 1.90 -6.28 19.11
CA GLU A 218 2.07 -7.68 18.68
C GLU A 218 0.72 -8.38 18.47
N ARG A 219 -0.25 -8.13 19.36
CA ARG A 219 -1.60 -8.67 19.23
C ARG A 219 -2.30 -8.13 17.98
N LEU A 220 -2.20 -6.82 17.72
CA LEU A 220 -2.72 -6.17 16.51
C LEU A 220 -2.08 -6.74 15.24
N PHE A 221 -0.78 -6.93 15.25
CA PHE A 221 -0.04 -7.53 14.13
C PHE A 221 -0.55 -8.93 13.79
N ARG A 222 -0.67 -9.80 14.81
CA ARG A 222 -1.22 -11.16 14.61
C ARG A 222 -2.66 -11.14 14.07
N GLN A 223 -3.46 -10.17 14.49
CA GLN A 223 -4.83 -10.01 13.99
C GLN A 223 -4.82 -9.51 12.53
N LEU A 224 -3.97 -8.54 12.19
CA LEU A 224 -3.78 -8.07 10.82
C LEU A 224 -3.33 -9.19 9.88
N GLN A 225 -2.33 -9.97 10.30
CA GLN A 225 -1.89 -11.15 9.54
C GLN A 225 -3.02 -12.13 9.31
N LYS A 226 -3.86 -12.40 10.31
CA LYS A 226 -4.99 -13.33 10.19
C LYS A 226 -6.08 -12.79 9.27
N VAL A 227 -6.31 -11.49 9.26
CA VAL A 227 -7.30 -10.84 8.38
C VAL A 227 -6.79 -10.83 6.94
N ALA A 228 -5.56 -10.40 6.72
CA ALA A 228 -4.93 -10.40 5.42
C ALA A 228 -4.73 -11.84 4.89
N GLY A 229 -4.36 -12.81 5.72
CA GLY A 229 -4.06 -14.22 5.37
C GLY A 229 -5.24 -15.11 5.00
N ARG A 230 -6.45 -14.57 4.85
CA ARG A 230 -7.62 -15.37 4.45
C ARG A 230 -7.77 -15.57 2.94
N VAL A 231 -7.18 -14.70 2.12
CA VAL A 231 -7.41 -14.65 0.66
C VAL A 231 -6.11 -14.32 -0.11
N GLU A 232 -4.92 -14.66 0.41
CA GLU A 232 -3.70 -14.01 -0.03
C GLU A 232 -2.59 -14.94 -0.53
N LYS A 233 -1.70 -14.35 -1.36
CA LYS A 233 -0.33 -14.81 -1.56
C LYS A 233 0.68 -13.82 -1.00
N ILE A 234 1.75 -14.36 -0.40
CA ILE A 234 2.88 -13.60 0.11
C ILE A 234 3.88 -13.45 -1.04
N TYR A 235 4.24 -12.21 -1.34
CA TYR A 235 5.25 -11.89 -2.36
C TYR A 235 6.45 -11.21 -1.69
N THR A 236 7.63 -11.57 -2.17
CA THR A 236 8.88 -10.88 -1.84
C THR A 236 9.34 -10.16 -3.11
N PRO A 237 9.39 -8.82 -3.11
CA PRO A 237 9.77 -8.03 -4.29
C PRO A 237 11.23 -8.16 -4.67
#